data_6ec0d67dc1ff95aa43d05a34334d20ca
#
_entry.id   6ec0d67dc1ff95aa43d05a34334d20ca
#
_cell.length_a   1.000
_cell.length_b   1.000
_cell.length_c   1.000
_cell.angle_alpha   90.00
_cell.angle_beta   90.00
_cell.angle_gamma   90.00
#
_symmetry.space_group_name_H-M   'P 1'
#
loop_
_entity.id
_entity.type
_entity.pdbx_description
1 polymer ?
#
loop_
_entity_poly.entity_id
_entity_poly.type
_entity_poly.pdbx_seq_one_letter_code
_entity_poly.pdbx_strand_id
1 'polypeptide(L)'
;MSAIEKFDRLARGYAAHDYADPARYTARRADVALALGPELAAGSTVLDLACGDANMAEPFLARGLRYRGVDGSAGMIEEARARLGDTVPLQVARMDEYEPPGRVDMTLCLRAFYYPADRGAFLRRVAAYTRVKLVFDFDPRVQDRKQIVCELHENGFGRVELRPFFLPQRAAPPAPIRAALLALEQAGPLARAALHVRGIWFCAARPSVSPART
;
A
#
# COMPACT_ATOMS: atom_id res chain seq x y z
N MET A 1 18.08 15.11 -7.53
CA MET A 1 16.75 14.84 -8.08
C MET A 1 15.92 14.18 -6.99
N SER A 2 14.83 14.80 -6.57
CA SER A 2 13.93 14.25 -5.55
C SER A 2 13.13 13.05 -6.12
N ALA A 3 12.53 12.23 -5.23
CA ALA A 3 11.65 11.14 -5.66
C ALA A 3 10.47 11.68 -6.49
N ILE A 4 9.89 12.82 -6.10
CA ILE A 4 8.77 13.47 -6.79
C ILE A 4 9.17 13.84 -8.22
N GLU A 5 10.27 14.55 -8.42
CA GLU A 5 10.76 14.92 -9.78
C GLU A 5 11.02 13.69 -10.67
N LYS A 6 11.50 12.60 -10.08
CA LYS A 6 11.69 11.34 -10.80
C LYS A 6 10.35 10.81 -11.30
N PHE A 7 9.33 10.75 -10.44
CA PHE A 7 8.02 10.21 -10.79
C PHE A 7 7.23 11.14 -11.74
N ASP A 8 7.39 12.45 -11.67
CA ASP A 8 6.85 13.38 -12.67
C ASP A 8 7.34 13.06 -14.08
N ARG A 9 8.63 12.74 -14.23
CA ARG A 9 9.20 12.38 -15.55
C ARG A 9 8.73 11.01 -16.04
N LEU A 10 8.44 10.08 -15.12
CA LEU A 10 8.04 8.72 -15.44
C LEU A 10 6.52 8.56 -15.59
N ALA A 11 5.73 9.58 -15.28
CA ALA A 11 4.28 9.47 -15.14
C ALA A 11 3.59 8.92 -16.40
N ARG A 12 3.96 9.44 -17.58
CA ARG A 12 3.34 9.00 -18.85
C ARG A 12 3.58 7.51 -19.09
N GLY A 13 2.49 6.74 -19.10
CA GLY A 13 2.52 5.31 -19.35
C GLY A 13 3.24 4.49 -18.27
N TYR A 14 3.38 5.03 -17.06
CA TYR A 14 4.10 4.39 -15.95
C TYR A 14 3.68 2.93 -15.72
N ALA A 15 2.38 2.66 -15.64
CA ALA A 15 1.89 1.31 -15.43
C ALA A 15 2.30 0.35 -16.56
N ALA A 16 2.27 0.78 -17.81
CA ALA A 16 2.65 -0.04 -18.96
C ALA A 16 4.15 -0.37 -18.99
N HIS A 17 4.99 0.54 -18.48
CA HIS A 17 6.45 0.33 -18.45
C HIS A 17 6.93 -0.47 -17.24
N ASP A 18 6.27 -0.28 -16.10
CA ASP A 18 6.75 -0.84 -14.81
C ASP A 18 6.10 -2.20 -14.47
N TYR A 19 5.00 -2.57 -15.15
CA TYR A 19 4.27 -3.81 -14.88
C TYR A 19 4.13 -4.67 -16.14
N ALA A 20 4.48 -5.95 -16.03
CA ALA A 20 4.26 -6.90 -17.13
C ALA A 20 2.77 -7.26 -17.33
N ASP A 21 1.97 -7.21 -16.28
CA ASP A 21 0.53 -7.42 -16.29
C ASP A 21 -0.10 -6.54 -15.18
N PRO A 22 -0.33 -5.23 -15.47
CA PRO A 22 -0.80 -4.27 -14.47
C PRO A 22 -2.10 -4.71 -13.80
N ALA A 23 -3.10 -5.14 -14.58
CA ALA A 23 -4.42 -5.49 -14.07
C ALA A 23 -4.36 -6.66 -13.07
N ARG A 24 -3.64 -7.73 -13.42
CA ARG A 24 -3.48 -8.89 -12.54
C ARG A 24 -2.66 -8.58 -11.30
N TYR A 25 -1.58 -7.82 -11.46
CA TYR A 25 -0.70 -7.48 -10.36
C TYR A 25 -1.42 -6.61 -9.33
N THR A 26 -2.14 -5.57 -9.78
CA THR A 26 -2.91 -4.68 -8.90
C THR A 26 -4.09 -5.38 -8.24
N ALA A 27 -4.84 -6.21 -8.99
CA ALA A 27 -5.91 -7.02 -8.42
C ALA A 27 -5.39 -7.93 -7.29
N ARG A 28 -4.26 -8.61 -7.51
CA ARG A 28 -3.65 -9.47 -6.48
C ARG A 28 -3.19 -8.68 -5.25
N ARG A 29 -2.61 -7.49 -5.43
CA ARG A 29 -2.23 -6.61 -4.31
C ARG A 29 -3.45 -6.16 -3.51
N ALA A 30 -4.54 -5.82 -4.20
CA ALA A 30 -5.80 -5.47 -3.54
C ALA A 30 -6.36 -6.65 -2.74
N ASP A 31 -6.36 -7.86 -3.29
CA ASP A 31 -6.79 -9.07 -2.57
C ASP A 31 -5.98 -9.29 -1.29
N VAL A 32 -4.65 -9.15 -1.36
CA VAL A 32 -3.79 -9.28 -0.18
C VAL A 32 -4.05 -8.17 0.84
N ALA A 33 -4.15 -6.92 0.39
CA ALA A 33 -4.41 -5.78 1.26
C ALA A 33 -5.76 -5.88 1.98
N LEU A 34 -6.77 -6.42 1.32
CA LEU A 34 -8.09 -6.62 1.92
C LEU A 34 -8.13 -7.81 2.87
N ALA A 35 -7.52 -8.92 2.50
CA ALA A 35 -7.50 -10.14 3.29
C ALA A 35 -6.61 -10.07 4.54
N LEU A 36 -5.64 -9.14 4.57
CA LEU A 36 -4.71 -8.99 5.68
C LEU A 36 -5.28 -8.05 6.75
N GLY A 37 -5.23 -8.49 8.02
CA GLY A 37 -5.79 -7.74 9.15
C GLY A 37 -7.33 -7.76 9.19
N PRO A 38 -7.94 -6.79 9.90
CA PRO A 38 -9.40 -6.74 10.03
C PRO A 38 -10.11 -6.53 8.70
N GLU A 39 -11.29 -7.13 8.54
CA GLU A 39 -12.15 -6.94 7.37
C GLU A 39 -12.68 -5.51 7.26
N LEU A 40 -12.92 -5.09 6.03
CA LEU A 40 -13.58 -3.82 5.71
C LEU A 40 -15.04 -4.10 5.30
N ALA A 41 -15.95 -3.32 5.83
CA ALA A 41 -17.35 -3.35 5.40
C ALA A 41 -17.51 -2.72 3.99
N ALA A 42 -18.57 -3.07 3.30
CA ALA A 42 -18.94 -2.38 2.06
C ALA A 42 -19.10 -0.87 2.32
N GLY A 43 -18.66 -0.05 1.38
CA GLY A 43 -18.65 1.41 1.52
C GLY A 43 -17.53 1.96 2.40
N SER A 44 -16.65 1.14 2.97
CA SER A 44 -15.46 1.61 3.69
C SER A 44 -14.58 2.50 2.83
N THR A 45 -13.92 3.46 3.48
CA THR A 45 -13.03 4.42 2.82
C THR A 45 -11.58 3.95 2.80
N VAL A 46 -10.96 4.01 1.63
CA VAL A 46 -9.54 3.74 1.41
C VAL A 46 -8.83 5.02 1.05
N LEU A 47 -7.81 5.40 1.80
CA LEU A 47 -6.85 6.45 1.47
C LEU A 47 -5.56 5.80 0.99
N ASP A 48 -5.18 6.03 -0.25
CA ASP A 48 -3.94 5.55 -0.84
C ASP A 48 -2.89 6.67 -0.86
N LEU A 49 -1.89 6.55 -0.01
CA LEU A 49 -0.78 7.49 0.11
C LEU A 49 0.36 7.11 -0.84
N ALA A 50 0.86 8.07 -1.59
CA ALA A 50 1.75 7.87 -2.73
C ALA A 50 1.13 6.91 -3.77
N CYS A 51 -0.10 7.24 -4.18
CA CYS A 51 -0.92 6.39 -5.04
C CYS A 51 -0.38 6.24 -6.47
N GLY A 52 0.57 7.08 -6.89
CA GLY A 52 1.07 7.12 -8.26
C GLY A 52 -0.06 7.44 -9.23
N ASP A 53 -0.14 6.70 -10.32
CA ASP A 53 -1.23 6.75 -11.31
C ASP A 53 -2.56 6.15 -10.81
N ALA A 54 -2.68 5.92 -9.50
CA ALA A 54 -3.85 5.35 -8.81
C ALA A 54 -4.34 4.01 -9.40
N ASN A 55 -3.42 3.15 -9.84
CA ASN A 55 -3.76 1.85 -10.42
C ASN A 55 -4.43 0.89 -9.41
N MET A 56 -4.34 1.17 -8.11
CA MET A 56 -5.06 0.44 -7.07
C MET A 56 -6.52 0.85 -6.92
N ALA A 57 -6.98 1.95 -7.53
CA ALA A 57 -8.35 2.44 -7.39
C ALA A 57 -9.39 1.45 -7.93
N GLU A 58 -9.22 0.98 -9.17
CA GLU A 58 -10.19 0.10 -9.84
C GLU A 58 -10.49 -1.17 -9.05
N PRO A 59 -9.50 -1.96 -8.57
CA PRO A 59 -9.80 -3.16 -7.80
C PRO A 59 -10.50 -2.88 -6.45
N PHE A 60 -10.32 -1.71 -5.84
CA PHE A 60 -11.05 -1.34 -4.62
C PHE A 60 -12.47 -0.86 -4.94
N LEU A 61 -12.64 -0.02 -5.96
CA LEU A 61 -13.95 0.46 -6.43
C LEU A 61 -14.86 -0.71 -6.87
N ALA A 62 -14.29 -1.68 -7.61
CA ALA A 62 -15.00 -2.88 -8.02
C ALA A 62 -15.51 -3.75 -6.84
N ARG A 63 -14.94 -3.57 -5.66
CA ARG A 63 -15.36 -4.23 -4.41
C ARG A 63 -16.30 -3.37 -3.55
N GLY A 64 -16.81 -2.27 -4.10
CA GLY A 64 -17.75 -1.37 -3.42
C GLY A 64 -17.11 -0.49 -2.34
N LEU A 65 -15.79 -0.30 -2.36
CA LEU A 65 -15.09 0.60 -1.44
C LEU A 65 -15.01 2.01 -2.03
N ARG A 66 -14.90 3.01 -1.17
CA ARG A 66 -14.68 4.41 -1.57
C ARG A 66 -13.19 4.69 -1.55
N TYR A 67 -12.62 5.00 -2.69
CA TYR A 67 -11.18 5.26 -2.85
C TYR A 67 -10.89 6.76 -2.90
N ARG A 68 -9.76 7.15 -2.33
CA ARG A 68 -9.13 8.46 -2.43
C ARG A 68 -7.63 8.26 -2.59
N GLY A 69 -7.02 8.95 -3.56
CA GLY A 69 -5.58 8.87 -3.82
C GLY A 69 -4.86 10.19 -3.57
N VAL A 70 -3.65 10.12 -3.04
CA VAL A 70 -2.75 11.25 -2.82
C VAL A 70 -1.36 10.88 -3.31
N ASP A 71 -0.76 11.73 -4.14
CA ASP A 71 0.62 11.59 -4.60
C ASP A 71 1.32 12.94 -4.65
N GLY A 72 2.62 12.96 -4.41
CA GLY A 72 3.43 14.18 -4.51
C GLY A 72 3.73 14.60 -5.96
N SER A 73 3.59 13.70 -6.93
CA SER A 73 3.81 13.95 -8.33
C SER A 73 2.53 14.46 -9.02
N ALA A 74 2.58 15.67 -9.56
CA ALA A 74 1.46 16.23 -10.33
C ALA A 74 1.22 15.40 -11.60
N GLY A 75 2.27 14.96 -12.28
CA GLY A 75 2.17 14.13 -13.48
C GLY A 75 1.47 12.80 -13.21
N MET A 76 1.75 12.12 -12.08
CA MET A 76 1.04 10.90 -11.69
C MET A 76 -0.45 11.14 -11.45
N ILE A 77 -0.81 12.22 -10.79
CA ILE A 77 -2.21 12.59 -10.55
C ILE A 77 -2.93 12.95 -11.86
N GLU A 78 -2.26 13.59 -12.82
CA GLU A 78 -2.82 13.87 -14.15
C GLU A 78 -3.12 12.55 -14.90
N GLU A 79 -2.19 11.60 -14.94
CA GLU A 79 -2.41 10.28 -15.54
C GLU A 79 -3.56 9.53 -14.84
N ALA A 80 -3.61 9.58 -13.50
CA ALA A 80 -4.71 8.97 -12.73
C ALA A 80 -6.08 9.59 -13.10
N ARG A 81 -6.18 10.91 -13.20
CA ARG A 81 -7.41 11.61 -13.60
C ARG A 81 -7.81 11.32 -15.05
N ALA A 82 -6.84 11.27 -15.95
CA ALA A 82 -7.11 10.92 -17.35
C ALA A 82 -7.76 9.53 -17.49
N ARG A 83 -7.39 8.58 -16.61
CA ARG A 83 -7.91 7.21 -16.62
C ARG A 83 -9.20 7.04 -15.81
N LEU A 84 -9.31 7.65 -14.65
CA LEU A 84 -10.41 7.42 -13.69
C LEU A 84 -11.52 8.47 -13.77
N GLY A 85 -11.27 9.59 -14.47
CA GLY A 85 -12.16 10.76 -14.50
C GLY A 85 -12.20 11.51 -13.17
N ASP A 86 -13.12 12.47 -13.05
CA ASP A 86 -13.25 13.35 -11.88
C ASP A 86 -14.05 12.73 -10.72
N THR A 87 -14.55 11.51 -10.89
CA THR A 87 -15.39 10.84 -9.88
C THR A 87 -14.58 10.30 -8.70
N VAL A 88 -13.28 10.09 -8.89
CA VAL A 88 -12.37 9.60 -7.85
C VAL A 88 -11.61 10.79 -7.25
N PRO A 89 -11.70 11.04 -5.94
CA PRO A 89 -10.95 12.10 -5.29
C PRO A 89 -9.43 11.84 -5.35
N LEU A 90 -8.73 12.66 -6.14
CA LEU A 90 -7.28 12.60 -6.33
C LEU A 90 -6.66 13.97 -6.01
N GLN A 91 -5.57 13.98 -5.23
CA GLN A 91 -4.94 15.21 -4.78
C GLN A 91 -3.42 15.16 -4.92
N VAL A 92 -2.82 16.24 -5.39
CA VAL A 92 -1.37 16.44 -5.35
C VAL A 92 -1.01 16.91 -3.94
N ALA A 93 -0.34 16.07 -3.17
CA ALA A 93 0.20 16.41 -1.85
C ALA A 93 1.27 15.40 -1.43
N ARG A 94 2.19 15.83 -0.57
CA ARG A 94 3.19 14.93 0.01
C ARG A 94 2.53 14.02 1.05
N MET A 95 2.82 12.72 0.98
CA MET A 95 2.24 11.72 1.86
C MET A 95 2.56 11.92 3.36
N ASP A 96 3.73 12.52 3.64
CA ASP A 96 4.21 12.81 4.99
C ASP A 96 3.64 14.11 5.58
N GLU A 97 2.92 14.91 4.80
CA GLU A 97 2.28 16.16 5.22
C GLU A 97 0.76 16.12 5.10
N TYR A 98 0.23 15.14 4.35
CA TYR A 98 -1.21 15.07 4.06
C TYR A 98 -2.02 14.61 5.27
N GLU A 99 -3.12 15.33 5.51
CA GLU A 99 -4.17 14.95 6.46
C GLU A 99 -5.53 14.91 5.74
N PRO A 100 -6.25 13.78 5.81
CA PRO A 100 -7.57 13.70 5.22
C PRO A 100 -8.58 14.56 6.00
N PRO A 101 -9.64 15.09 5.37
CA PRO A 101 -10.67 15.91 6.03
C PRO A 101 -11.49 15.14 7.08
N GLY A 102 -11.17 13.90 7.32
CA GLY A 102 -11.80 13.04 8.32
C GLY A 102 -11.13 11.68 8.37
N ARG A 103 -11.54 10.86 9.33
CA ARG A 103 -10.96 9.52 9.50
C ARG A 103 -11.36 8.59 8.34
N VAL A 104 -10.41 7.75 7.91
CA VAL A 104 -10.57 6.74 6.88
C VAL A 104 -10.52 5.33 7.48
N ASP A 105 -11.14 4.35 6.82
CA ASP A 105 -11.16 3.00 7.36
C ASP A 105 -9.86 2.26 7.08
N MET A 106 -9.30 2.40 5.89
CA MET A 106 -7.98 1.87 5.55
C MET A 106 -7.08 2.96 4.99
N THR A 107 -5.84 3.01 5.47
CA THR A 107 -4.75 3.73 4.81
C THR A 107 -3.87 2.71 4.09
N LEU A 108 -3.61 2.95 2.81
CA LEU A 108 -2.73 2.18 1.97
C LEU A 108 -1.45 2.99 1.72
N CYS A 109 -0.29 2.35 1.74
CA CYS A 109 1.00 2.97 1.41
C CYS A 109 1.90 1.92 0.77
N LEU A 110 1.70 1.66 -0.51
CA LEU A 110 2.40 0.60 -1.21
C LEU A 110 3.60 1.15 -2.00
N ARG A 111 4.77 0.50 -1.84
CA ARG A 111 6.05 0.88 -2.46
C ARG A 111 6.53 2.30 -2.09
N ALA A 112 6.07 2.83 -0.97
CA ALA A 112 6.36 4.18 -0.56
C ALA A 112 6.74 4.33 0.93
N PHE A 113 6.60 3.28 1.72
CA PHE A 113 6.82 3.31 3.16
C PHE A 113 8.24 3.73 3.60
N TYR A 114 9.20 3.74 2.68
CA TYR A 114 10.59 4.18 2.92
C TYR A 114 10.86 5.65 2.59
N TYR A 115 9.88 6.40 2.05
CA TYR A 115 10.07 7.80 1.69
C TYR A 115 9.94 8.81 2.84
N PRO A 116 9.08 8.62 3.87
CA PRO A 116 8.98 9.58 4.96
C PRO A 116 10.33 9.81 5.65
N ALA A 117 10.73 11.07 5.76
CA ALA A 117 11.99 11.45 6.41
C ALA A 117 11.95 11.16 7.93
N ASP A 118 10.79 11.41 8.57
CA ASP A 118 10.49 11.00 9.94
C ASP A 118 9.34 9.98 9.89
N ARG A 119 9.71 8.69 9.88
CA ARG A 119 8.73 7.60 9.83
C ARG A 119 7.89 7.50 11.09
N GLY A 120 8.45 7.85 12.25
CA GLY A 120 7.69 7.88 13.50
C GLY A 120 6.59 8.93 13.48
N ALA A 121 6.90 10.16 13.07
CA ALA A 121 5.89 11.21 12.92
C ALA A 121 4.83 10.84 11.88
N PHE A 122 5.23 10.26 10.75
CA PHE A 122 4.32 9.74 9.73
C PHE A 122 3.38 8.68 10.31
N LEU A 123 3.89 7.67 11.02
CA LEU A 123 3.09 6.61 11.61
C LEU A 123 2.10 7.13 12.65
N ARG A 124 2.51 8.04 13.55
CA ARG A 124 1.60 8.66 14.53
C ARG A 124 0.45 9.40 13.86
N ARG A 125 0.73 10.15 12.78
CA ARG A 125 -0.28 10.86 12.00
C ARG A 125 -1.26 9.87 11.34
N VAL A 126 -0.73 8.84 10.69
CA VAL A 126 -1.54 7.79 10.05
C VAL A 126 -2.42 7.07 11.08
N ALA A 127 -1.89 6.76 12.26
CA ALA A 127 -2.66 6.13 13.34
C ALA A 127 -3.82 7.02 13.82
N ALA A 128 -3.64 8.34 13.85
CA ALA A 128 -4.68 9.28 14.32
C ALA A 128 -5.92 9.29 13.41
N TYR A 129 -5.76 9.20 12.10
CA TYR A 129 -6.90 9.26 11.17
C TYR A 129 -7.33 7.90 10.60
N THR A 130 -6.59 6.82 10.80
CA THR A 130 -6.98 5.48 10.36
C THR A 130 -7.84 4.79 11.41
N ARG A 131 -9.00 4.22 11.01
CA ARG A 131 -9.93 3.53 11.92
C ARG A 131 -9.64 2.04 12.05
N VAL A 132 -9.44 1.35 10.93
CA VAL A 132 -9.43 -0.11 10.89
C VAL A 132 -8.01 -0.65 10.70
N LYS A 133 -7.34 -0.25 9.63
CA LYS A 133 -5.98 -0.75 9.34
C LYS A 133 -5.15 0.17 8.46
N LEU A 134 -3.85 0.25 8.73
CA LEU A 134 -2.81 0.66 7.79
C LEU A 134 -2.31 -0.57 7.06
N VAL A 135 -2.21 -0.51 5.73
CA VAL A 135 -1.58 -1.57 4.92
C VAL A 135 -0.44 -0.97 4.11
N PHE A 136 0.73 -1.59 4.17
CA PHE A 136 1.90 -1.18 3.40
C PHE A 136 2.76 -2.39 3.03
N ASP A 137 3.74 -2.19 2.17
CA ASP A 137 4.71 -3.21 1.81
C ASP A 137 6.15 -2.74 2.06
N PHE A 138 7.05 -3.70 2.29
CA PHE A 138 8.48 -3.43 2.44
C PHE A 138 9.35 -4.61 2.01
N ASP A 139 10.57 -4.29 1.60
CA ASP A 139 11.57 -5.27 1.20
C ASP A 139 12.38 -5.72 2.44
N PRO A 140 12.33 -7.03 2.80
CA PRO A 140 13.06 -7.54 3.97
C PRO A 140 14.59 -7.52 3.82
N ARG A 141 15.09 -7.30 2.60
CA ARG A 141 16.54 -7.17 2.34
C ARG A 141 17.05 -5.76 2.66
N VAL A 142 16.14 -4.78 2.75
CA VAL A 142 16.44 -3.36 3.02
C VAL A 142 15.97 -2.95 4.41
N GLN A 143 14.85 -3.50 4.88
CA GLN A 143 14.22 -3.11 6.14
C GLN A 143 14.03 -4.33 7.05
N ASP A 144 14.52 -4.26 8.27
CA ASP A 144 14.36 -5.33 9.25
C ASP A 144 12.92 -5.43 9.75
N ARG A 145 12.35 -6.63 9.69
CA ARG A 145 10.97 -6.90 10.10
C ARG A 145 10.72 -6.57 11.57
N LYS A 146 11.68 -6.88 12.46
CA LYS A 146 11.50 -6.65 13.90
C LYS A 146 11.50 -5.16 14.19
N GLN A 147 12.40 -4.42 13.53
CA GLN A 147 12.44 -2.96 13.65
C GLN A 147 11.12 -2.32 13.18
N ILE A 148 10.58 -2.74 12.01
CA ILE A 148 9.29 -2.23 11.51
C ILE A 148 8.16 -2.50 12.51
N VAL A 149 8.09 -3.70 13.11
CA VAL A 149 7.06 -4.03 14.10
C VAL A 149 7.22 -3.19 15.36
N CYS A 150 8.46 -2.98 15.83
CA CYS A 150 8.75 -2.12 16.98
C CYS A 150 8.28 -0.68 16.73
N GLU A 151 8.69 -0.10 15.58
CA GLU A 151 8.29 1.26 15.17
C GLU A 151 6.77 1.42 15.09
N LEU A 152 6.04 0.42 14.60
CA LEU A 152 4.58 0.44 14.58
C LEU A 152 4.00 0.49 16.00
N HIS A 153 4.48 -0.35 16.91
CA HIS A 153 4.01 -0.36 18.31
C HIS A 153 4.31 0.95 19.02
N GLU A 154 5.49 1.52 18.84
CA GLU A 154 5.90 2.79 19.43
C GLU A 154 5.08 3.99 18.91
N ASN A 155 4.49 3.87 17.71
CA ASN A 155 3.81 4.97 17.03
C ASN A 155 2.30 4.76 16.84
N GLY A 156 1.66 4.01 17.76
CA GLY A 156 0.21 3.97 17.87
C GLY A 156 -0.49 2.85 17.12
N PHE A 157 0.23 1.80 16.76
CA PHE A 157 -0.35 0.57 16.20
C PHE A 157 -0.18 -0.59 17.19
N GLY A 158 -1.23 -1.40 17.36
CA GLY A 158 -1.22 -2.56 18.25
C GLY A 158 -0.92 -3.86 17.51
N ARG A 159 -1.97 -4.51 16.99
CA ARG A 159 -1.81 -5.78 16.28
C ARG A 159 -1.20 -5.57 14.89
N VAL A 160 -0.14 -6.33 14.60
CA VAL A 160 0.57 -6.31 13.32
C VAL A 160 0.50 -7.70 12.69
N GLU A 161 0.09 -7.77 11.44
CA GLU A 161 0.03 -9.00 10.65
C GLU A 161 0.90 -8.84 9.41
N LEU A 162 1.64 -9.90 9.06
CA LEU A 162 2.60 -9.90 7.96
C LEU A 162 2.30 -11.08 7.03
N ARG A 163 2.33 -10.83 5.73
CA ARG A 163 2.15 -11.85 4.70
C ARG A 163 3.22 -11.74 3.62
N PRO A 164 3.91 -12.82 3.25
CA PRO A 164 4.81 -12.85 2.09
C PRO A 164 4.06 -12.59 0.79
N PHE A 165 4.70 -11.91 -0.15
CA PHE A 165 4.18 -11.67 -1.49
C PHE A 165 5.30 -11.88 -2.52
N PHE A 166 5.09 -12.83 -3.43
CA PHE A 166 6.10 -13.28 -4.38
C PHE A 166 5.78 -12.99 -5.84
N LEU A 167 4.56 -12.53 -6.16
CA LEU A 167 4.21 -12.23 -7.54
C LEU A 167 5.14 -11.14 -8.09
N PRO A 168 5.88 -11.39 -9.19
CA PRO A 168 6.80 -10.41 -9.74
C PRO A 168 6.02 -9.30 -10.46
N GLN A 169 6.52 -8.07 -10.32
CA GLN A 169 5.95 -6.89 -10.99
C GLN A 169 6.30 -6.85 -12.48
N ARG A 170 7.58 -7.10 -12.79
CA ARG A 170 8.16 -6.96 -14.15
C ARG A 170 8.19 -8.26 -14.93
N ALA A 171 7.49 -9.28 -14.50
CA ALA A 171 7.36 -10.54 -15.21
C ALA A 171 5.94 -11.08 -15.07
N ALA A 172 5.41 -11.65 -16.14
CA ALA A 172 4.12 -12.34 -16.15
C ALA A 172 4.35 -13.86 -16.19
N PRO A 173 4.55 -14.51 -15.02
CA PRO A 173 4.83 -15.94 -15.00
C PRO A 173 3.63 -16.74 -15.52
N PRO A 174 3.86 -17.86 -16.23
CA PRO A 174 2.80 -18.76 -16.68
C PRO A 174 2.03 -19.35 -15.48
N ALA A 175 0.82 -19.85 -15.75
CA ALA A 175 -0.10 -20.29 -14.72
C ALA A 175 0.49 -21.27 -13.67
N PRO A 176 1.26 -22.32 -14.04
CA PRO A 176 1.83 -23.23 -13.05
C PRO A 176 2.85 -22.57 -12.13
N ILE A 177 3.70 -21.70 -12.67
CA ILE A 177 4.69 -20.96 -11.84
C ILE A 177 3.97 -19.99 -10.92
N ARG A 178 2.93 -19.31 -11.39
CA ARG A 178 2.10 -18.43 -10.58
C ARG A 178 1.42 -19.19 -9.44
N ALA A 179 0.85 -20.38 -9.71
CA ALA A 179 0.25 -21.22 -8.67
C ALA A 179 1.29 -21.64 -7.62
N ALA A 180 2.50 -21.99 -8.03
CA ALA A 180 3.59 -22.31 -7.13
C ALA A 180 4.00 -21.13 -6.24
N LEU A 181 4.08 -19.90 -6.80
CA LEU A 181 4.36 -18.69 -6.02
C LEU A 181 3.26 -18.40 -4.98
N LEU A 182 1.99 -18.57 -5.35
CA LEU A 182 0.86 -18.42 -4.43
C LEU A 182 0.86 -19.50 -3.32
N ALA A 183 1.21 -20.72 -3.64
CA ALA A 183 1.38 -21.79 -2.66
C ALA A 183 2.55 -21.49 -1.71
N LEU A 184 3.66 -20.96 -2.25
CA LEU A 184 4.82 -20.56 -1.44
C LEU A 184 4.44 -19.46 -0.42
N GLU A 185 3.56 -18.50 -0.76
CA GLU A 185 3.08 -17.47 0.17
C GLU A 185 2.44 -18.07 1.44
N GLN A 186 1.90 -19.28 1.36
CA GLN A 186 1.27 -20.00 2.45
C GLN A 186 2.22 -20.98 3.19
N ALA A 187 3.43 -21.16 2.70
CA ALA A 187 4.36 -22.20 3.15
C ALA A 187 5.11 -21.87 4.47
N GLY A 188 4.67 -20.89 5.24
CA GLY A 188 5.18 -20.57 6.58
C GLY A 188 6.70 -20.32 6.63
N PRO A 189 7.51 -21.24 7.24
CA PRO A 189 8.97 -21.06 7.34
C PRO A 189 9.67 -20.99 5.99
N LEU A 190 9.23 -21.78 4.99
CA LEU A 190 9.80 -21.76 3.64
C LEU A 190 9.55 -20.41 2.94
N ALA A 191 8.36 -19.86 3.10
CA ALA A 191 8.07 -18.50 2.57
C ALA A 191 9.01 -17.46 3.18
N ARG A 192 9.26 -17.54 4.49
CA ARG A 192 10.18 -16.62 5.19
C ARG A 192 11.62 -16.75 4.69
N ALA A 193 12.09 -17.97 4.46
CA ALA A 193 13.42 -18.19 3.88
C ALA A 193 13.51 -17.66 2.43
N ALA A 194 12.49 -17.91 1.61
CA ALA A 194 12.44 -17.43 0.23
C ALA A 194 12.45 -15.90 0.10
N LEU A 195 11.92 -15.16 1.09
CA LEU A 195 11.93 -13.70 1.11
C LEU A 195 13.33 -13.08 1.18
N HIS A 196 14.32 -13.79 1.71
CA HIS A 196 15.72 -13.32 1.67
C HIS A 196 16.31 -13.32 0.26
N VAL A 197 15.73 -14.11 -0.65
CA VAL A 197 16.15 -14.17 -2.05
C VAL A 197 15.28 -13.24 -2.91
N ARG A 198 13.95 -13.32 -2.75
CA ARG A 198 13.00 -12.57 -3.56
C ARG A 198 11.68 -12.39 -2.82
N GLY A 199 10.96 -11.30 -3.14
CA GLY A 199 9.66 -11.02 -2.59
C GLY A 199 9.67 -9.81 -1.66
N ILE A 200 8.50 -9.50 -1.15
CA ILE A 200 8.27 -8.41 -0.21
C ILE A 200 7.33 -8.89 0.90
N TRP A 201 7.35 -8.18 2.03
CA TRP A 201 6.30 -8.28 3.03
C TRP A 201 5.16 -7.32 2.71
N PHE A 202 3.92 -7.83 2.76
CA PHE A 202 2.75 -7.02 3.05
C PHE A 202 2.55 -7.00 4.56
N CYS A 203 2.28 -5.82 5.09
CA CYS A 203 2.04 -5.57 6.50
C CYS A 203 0.68 -4.91 6.67
N ALA A 204 -0.15 -5.43 7.57
CA ALA A 204 -1.33 -4.73 8.07
C ALA A 204 -1.15 -4.45 9.56
N ALA A 205 -1.34 -3.19 9.95
CA ALA A 205 -1.24 -2.75 11.33
C ALA A 205 -2.55 -2.09 11.76
N ARG A 206 -3.13 -2.56 12.89
CA ARG A 206 -4.33 -1.99 13.46
C ARG A 206 -3.97 -0.84 14.39
N PRO A 207 -4.56 0.35 14.24
CA PRO A 207 -4.37 1.42 15.21
C PRO A 207 -4.75 0.95 16.62
N SER A 208 -3.93 1.29 17.60
CA SER A 208 -4.28 1.10 19.00
C SER A 208 -5.49 1.95 19.33
N VAL A 209 -6.48 1.38 20.00
CA VAL A 209 -7.60 2.18 20.51
C VAL A 209 -7.02 3.12 21.55
N SER A 210 -6.88 4.39 21.21
CA SER A 210 -6.57 5.40 22.24
C SER A 210 -7.71 5.37 23.24
N PRO A 211 -7.45 5.17 24.55
CA PRO A 211 -8.51 5.37 25.53
C PRO A 211 -9.06 6.78 25.29
N ALA A 212 -10.38 6.87 25.12
CA ALA A 212 -11.05 8.15 25.03
C ALA A 212 -10.56 9.00 26.22
N ARG A 213 -9.98 10.17 25.94
CA ARG A 213 -9.73 11.14 26.99
C ARG A 213 -11.11 11.55 27.52
N THR A 214 -11.48 10.97 28.65
CA THR A 214 -12.60 11.43 29.47
C THR A 214 -12.30 12.83 29.98
#